data_6cc7af2894e2d628c6f6e30f0d56cefd
#
_entry.id   6cc7af2894e2d628c6f6e30f0d56cefd
#
_cell.length_a   1.000
_cell.length_b   1.000
_cell.length_c   1.000
_cell.angle_alpha   90.00
_cell.angle_beta   90.00
_cell.angle_gamma   90.00
#
_symmetry.space_group_name_H-M   'P 1'
#
loop_
_entity.id
_entity.type
_entity.pdbx_description
1 polymer ?
#
loop_
_entity_poly.entity_id
_entity_poly.type
_entity_poly.pdbx_seq_one_letter_code
_entity_poly.pdbx_strand_id
1 'polypeptide(L)'
;KEVQNYLNSLQDSKVQQGGAVCTEPVAVTINKARAGGLLFDRTALLFLSLSPHGMEDLPPNVRSEIEQFAKNRNFEQVMIVDTHNAMGKDISKEDSEDLLLAAKSTLDTLKTKQSHPFKFGFANSENMELTENDIAGGGIAVLCLEINNKKYFLGWADANNMENGVRETIVKHFADNGSELIEICTSDTHYTASGARNRNGYHQLGVLSKPPELSNWYFDLAQKAESKIKEGSFEVLEHQTNVKVMGPTIFSEYSKIMDKTMNITKYCLIADAGL
;
A
#
# COMPACT_ATOMS: atom_id res chain seq x y z
N LYS A 1 9.40 16.58 11.55
CA LYS A 1 9.84 17.89 11.02
C LYS A 1 10.37 17.76 9.58
N GLU A 2 11.25 16.80 9.27
CA GLU A 2 11.78 16.59 7.90
C GLU A 2 10.69 16.16 6.93
N VAL A 3 9.83 15.20 7.31
CA VAL A 3 8.69 14.76 6.49
C VAL A 3 7.73 15.93 6.22
N GLN A 4 7.43 16.76 7.22
CA GLN A 4 6.57 17.93 7.03
C GLN A 4 7.19 18.96 6.08
N ASN A 5 8.51 19.19 6.19
CA ASN A 5 9.21 20.06 5.26
C ASN A 5 9.20 19.50 3.84
N TYR A 6 9.33 18.17 3.69
CA TYR A 6 9.20 17.50 2.41
C TYR A 6 7.79 17.68 1.81
N LEU A 7 6.73 17.43 2.59
CA LEU A 7 5.35 17.62 2.14
C LEU A 7 5.07 19.08 1.74
N ASN A 8 5.61 20.02 2.51
CA ASN A 8 5.50 21.44 2.15
C ASN A 8 6.23 21.77 0.84
N SER A 9 7.40 21.14 0.60
CA SER A 9 8.15 21.35 -0.65
C SER A 9 7.45 20.76 -1.88
N LEU A 10 6.59 19.76 -1.71
CA LEU A 10 5.78 19.23 -2.82
C LEU A 10 4.75 20.26 -3.32
N GLN A 11 4.25 21.14 -2.45
CA GLN A 11 3.33 22.23 -2.87
C GLN A 11 3.98 23.25 -3.79
N ASP A 12 5.32 23.41 -3.66
CA ASP A 12 6.11 24.32 -4.49
C ASP A 12 6.74 23.60 -5.69
N SER A 13 6.52 22.29 -5.83
CA SER A 13 7.07 21.48 -6.93
C SER A 13 6.37 21.82 -8.24
N LYS A 14 7.13 21.85 -9.33
CA LYS A 14 6.52 22.00 -10.66
C LYS A 14 5.79 20.72 -11.01
N VAL A 15 4.54 20.86 -11.49
CA VAL A 15 3.78 19.78 -12.09
C VAL A 15 4.58 19.27 -13.29
N GLN A 16 4.96 18.00 -13.26
CA GLN A 16 5.71 17.37 -14.36
C GLN A 16 4.76 16.90 -15.47
N GLN A 17 3.61 16.38 -15.05
CA GLN A 17 2.56 15.91 -15.93
C GLN A 17 1.21 16.16 -15.28
N GLY A 18 0.19 16.44 -16.09
CA GLY A 18 -1.19 16.55 -15.64
C GLY A 18 -2.15 16.23 -16.79
N GLY A 19 -3.36 15.82 -16.44
CA GLY A 19 -4.39 15.46 -17.41
C GLY A 19 -5.71 15.12 -16.78
N ALA A 20 -6.66 14.71 -17.62
CA ALA A 20 -8.02 14.37 -17.20
C ALA A 20 -8.51 13.05 -17.81
N VAL A 21 -7.59 12.19 -18.25
CA VAL A 21 -7.93 10.91 -18.87
C VAL A 21 -7.21 9.76 -18.18
N CYS A 22 -7.90 8.62 -18.11
CA CYS A 22 -7.40 7.40 -17.52
C CYS A 22 -7.96 6.18 -18.28
N THR A 23 -7.24 5.07 -18.28
CA THR A 23 -7.76 3.80 -18.81
C THR A 23 -8.66 3.11 -17.79
N GLU A 24 -9.53 2.21 -18.24
CA GLU A 24 -10.09 1.20 -17.35
C GLU A 24 -8.94 0.38 -16.73
N PRO A 25 -9.09 -0.13 -15.49
CA PRO A 25 -8.06 -0.91 -14.84
C PRO A 25 -7.77 -2.22 -15.57
N VAL A 26 -6.56 -2.69 -15.43
CA VAL A 26 -6.09 -3.99 -15.93
C VAL A 26 -5.48 -4.75 -14.77
N ALA A 27 -5.66 -6.06 -14.75
CA ALA A 27 -4.94 -6.93 -13.83
C ALA A 27 -4.45 -8.19 -14.55
N VAL A 28 -3.21 -8.55 -14.29
CA VAL A 28 -2.59 -9.79 -14.76
C VAL A 28 -2.10 -10.59 -13.56
N THR A 29 -2.38 -11.89 -13.58
CA THR A 29 -1.91 -12.82 -12.53
C THR A 29 -1.00 -13.87 -13.19
N ILE A 30 0.17 -14.03 -12.62
CA ILE A 30 1.16 -15.07 -12.97
C ILE A 30 1.43 -15.88 -11.70
N ASN A 31 1.05 -17.14 -11.70
CA ASN A 31 1.11 -17.98 -10.51
C ASN A 31 0.46 -17.29 -9.29
N LYS A 32 1.26 -16.90 -8.28
CA LYS A 32 0.79 -16.18 -7.09
C LYS A 32 0.81 -14.66 -7.25
N ALA A 33 1.62 -14.17 -8.21
CA ALA A 33 1.86 -12.76 -8.38
C ALA A 33 0.74 -12.10 -9.18
N ARG A 34 0.18 -11.03 -8.64
CA ARG A 34 -0.80 -10.18 -9.29
C ARG A 34 -0.25 -8.77 -9.47
N ALA A 35 -0.37 -8.24 -10.66
CA ALA A 35 -0.17 -6.83 -10.93
C ALA A 35 -1.48 -6.23 -11.44
N GLY A 36 -2.03 -5.28 -10.68
CA GLY A 36 -3.14 -4.43 -11.12
C GLY A 36 -2.64 -3.07 -11.54
N GLY A 37 -3.35 -2.36 -12.42
CA GLY A 37 -2.89 -1.02 -12.79
C GLY A 37 -3.89 -0.20 -13.59
N LEU A 38 -3.57 1.08 -13.68
CA LEU A 38 -4.26 2.12 -14.43
C LEU A 38 -3.22 2.96 -15.19
N LEU A 39 -3.61 3.52 -16.31
CA LEU A 39 -2.78 4.46 -17.06
C LEU A 39 -3.44 5.84 -17.08
N PHE A 40 -2.85 6.79 -16.40
CA PHE A 40 -3.21 8.20 -16.40
C PHE A 40 -2.39 8.91 -17.48
N ASP A 41 -2.99 9.12 -18.65
CA ASP A 41 -2.32 9.57 -19.87
C ASP A 41 -1.07 8.71 -20.18
N ARG A 42 0.12 9.10 -19.76
CA ARG A 42 1.38 8.37 -19.96
C ARG A 42 2.04 7.91 -18.66
N THR A 43 1.39 8.14 -17.52
CA THR A 43 1.83 7.68 -16.20
C THR A 43 1.06 6.45 -15.79
N ALA A 44 1.77 5.33 -15.61
CA ALA A 44 1.19 4.11 -15.09
C ALA A 44 1.21 4.09 -13.55
N LEU A 45 0.11 3.68 -12.95
CA LEU A 45 0.02 3.33 -11.52
C LEU A 45 -0.16 1.82 -11.44
N LEU A 46 0.80 1.13 -10.81
CA LEU A 46 0.81 -0.33 -10.63
C LEU A 46 0.69 -0.70 -9.17
N PHE A 47 -0.12 -1.70 -8.90
CA PHE A 47 -0.28 -2.35 -7.59
C PHE A 47 0.25 -3.77 -7.69
N LEU A 48 1.26 -4.10 -6.90
CA LEU A 48 1.88 -5.43 -6.89
C LEU A 48 1.49 -6.19 -5.63
N SER A 49 1.01 -7.40 -5.77
CA SER A 49 0.55 -8.23 -4.67
C SER A 49 0.86 -9.70 -4.88
N LEU A 50 1.21 -10.37 -3.80
CA LEU A 50 1.29 -11.84 -3.68
C LEU A 50 0.19 -12.40 -2.78
N SER A 51 -0.74 -11.57 -2.32
CA SER A 51 -1.82 -12.00 -1.43
C SER A 51 -2.59 -13.20 -2.01
N PRO A 52 -2.90 -14.21 -1.19
CA PRO A 52 -2.73 -14.31 0.27
C PRO A 52 -1.41 -14.96 0.72
N HIS A 53 -0.35 -14.98 -0.10
CA HIS A 53 0.87 -15.76 0.13
C HIS A 53 2.02 -14.96 0.76
N GLY A 54 1.77 -13.73 1.15
CA GLY A 54 2.73 -12.82 1.76
C GLY A 54 3.20 -11.75 0.77
N MET A 55 3.04 -10.48 1.15
CA MET A 55 3.51 -9.33 0.40
C MET A 55 4.26 -8.41 1.36
N GLU A 56 5.56 -8.60 1.41
CA GLU A 56 6.52 -7.81 2.16
C GLU A 56 7.27 -6.87 1.20
N ASP A 57 8.32 -6.21 1.66
CA ASP A 57 9.10 -5.25 0.86
C ASP A 57 9.48 -5.77 -0.53
N LEU A 58 9.20 -5.00 -1.56
CA LEU A 58 9.62 -5.29 -2.92
C LEU A 58 11.16 -5.25 -3.04
N PRO A 59 11.78 -6.33 -3.55
CA PRO A 59 13.20 -6.30 -3.83
C PRO A 59 13.58 -5.15 -4.78
N PRO A 60 14.66 -4.39 -4.49
CA PRO A 60 15.05 -3.20 -5.26
C PRO A 60 15.24 -3.44 -6.77
N ASN A 61 15.68 -4.66 -7.15
CA ASN A 61 15.83 -5.04 -8.55
C ASN A 61 14.50 -5.16 -9.29
N VAL A 62 13.43 -5.62 -8.64
CA VAL A 62 12.08 -5.72 -9.24
C VAL A 62 11.60 -4.32 -9.64
N ARG A 63 11.72 -3.37 -8.73
CA ARG A 63 11.36 -1.98 -9.00
C ARG A 63 12.15 -1.42 -10.18
N SER A 64 13.48 -1.51 -10.15
CA SER A 64 14.34 -0.93 -11.18
C SER A 64 14.11 -1.57 -12.56
N GLU A 65 13.82 -2.88 -12.62
CA GLU A 65 13.52 -3.55 -13.88
C GLU A 65 12.15 -3.13 -14.44
N ILE A 66 11.13 -2.91 -13.60
CA ILE A 66 9.83 -2.39 -14.04
C ILE A 66 9.99 -0.97 -14.58
N GLU A 67 10.72 -0.09 -13.86
CA GLU A 67 10.99 1.29 -14.30
C GLU A 67 11.72 1.32 -15.66
N GLN A 68 12.75 0.47 -15.82
CA GLN A 68 13.48 0.35 -17.10
C GLN A 68 12.59 -0.18 -18.23
N PHE A 69 11.75 -1.18 -17.95
CA PHE A 69 10.80 -1.70 -18.93
C PHE A 69 9.77 -0.64 -19.35
N ALA A 70 9.20 0.09 -18.39
CA ALA A 70 8.26 1.16 -18.66
C ALA A 70 8.88 2.26 -19.53
N LYS A 71 10.12 2.67 -19.23
CA LYS A 71 10.87 3.63 -20.03
C LYS A 71 11.06 3.14 -21.48
N ASN A 72 11.45 1.88 -21.67
CA ASN A 72 11.63 1.28 -23.00
C ASN A 72 10.31 1.16 -23.77
N ARG A 73 9.18 1.20 -23.10
CA ARG A 73 7.83 1.20 -23.66
C ARG A 73 7.23 2.61 -23.82
N ASN A 74 8.03 3.66 -23.63
CA ASN A 74 7.61 5.06 -23.73
C ASN A 74 6.49 5.45 -22.74
N PHE A 75 6.46 4.85 -21.55
CA PHE A 75 5.78 5.46 -20.43
C PHE A 75 6.61 6.64 -19.95
N GLU A 76 5.95 7.72 -19.56
CA GLU A 76 6.64 8.87 -19.00
C GLU A 76 7.10 8.58 -17.57
N GLN A 77 6.22 7.93 -16.81
CA GLN A 77 6.50 7.51 -15.45
C GLN A 77 5.75 6.23 -15.11
N VAL A 78 6.28 5.45 -14.18
CA VAL A 78 5.57 4.35 -13.50
C VAL A 78 5.66 4.55 -12.00
N MET A 79 4.51 4.60 -11.36
CA MET A 79 4.36 4.61 -9.90
C MET A 79 4.03 3.19 -9.46
N ILE A 80 4.89 2.60 -8.64
CA ILE A 80 4.76 1.23 -8.17
C ILE A 80 4.33 1.27 -6.72
N VAL A 81 3.18 0.67 -6.43
CA VAL A 81 2.66 0.49 -5.09
C VAL A 81 3.00 -0.93 -4.63
N ASP A 82 3.82 -1.00 -3.60
CA ASP A 82 3.99 -2.17 -2.78
C ASP A 82 2.78 -2.27 -1.84
N THR A 83 1.96 -3.29 -2.02
CA THR A 83 0.62 -3.26 -1.42
C THR A 83 0.59 -3.62 0.06
N HIS A 84 1.60 -4.33 0.57
CA HIS A 84 1.64 -4.81 1.96
C HIS A 84 0.28 -5.32 2.45
N ASN A 85 -0.33 -6.23 1.66
CA ASN A 85 -1.69 -6.71 1.88
C ASN A 85 -1.79 -8.21 2.19
N ALA A 86 -0.68 -8.79 2.59
CA ALA A 86 -0.61 -10.16 3.14
C ALA A 86 0.68 -10.37 3.92
N MET A 87 0.56 -10.90 5.13
CA MET A 87 1.72 -11.26 5.96
C MET A 87 2.52 -12.40 5.35
N GLY A 88 3.83 -12.32 5.38
CA GLY A 88 4.69 -13.35 4.83
C GLY A 88 6.12 -13.33 5.34
N LYS A 89 6.99 -13.81 4.48
CA LYS A 89 8.45 -13.72 4.58
C LYS A 89 8.94 -12.86 3.42
N ASP A 90 10.23 -12.56 3.44
CA ASP A 90 10.92 -11.92 2.32
C ASP A 90 10.50 -12.57 1.00
N ILE A 91 10.23 -11.76 -0.01
CA ILE A 91 9.79 -12.22 -1.33
C ILE A 91 10.87 -13.09 -1.95
N SER A 92 10.52 -14.31 -2.32
CA SER A 92 11.45 -15.26 -2.93
C SER A 92 11.90 -14.79 -4.33
N LYS A 93 12.98 -15.36 -4.84
CA LYS A 93 13.44 -15.09 -6.20
C LYS A 93 12.38 -15.43 -7.24
N GLU A 94 11.72 -16.59 -7.08
CA GLU A 94 10.65 -17.04 -7.99
C GLU A 94 9.45 -16.09 -7.95
N ASP A 95 8.97 -15.72 -6.76
CA ASP A 95 7.87 -14.78 -6.62
C ASP A 95 8.24 -13.39 -7.19
N SER A 96 9.52 -12.96 -7.08
CA SER A 96 10.03 -11.73 -7.68
C SER A 96 10.00 -11.77 -9.21
N GLU A 97 10.37 -12.90 -9.82
CA GLU A 97 10.32 -13.11 -11.27
C GLU A 97 8.87 -13.11 -11.76
N ASP A 98 7.94 -13.72 -11.03
CA ASP A 98 6.51 -13.73 -11.33
C ASP A 98 5.89 -12.32 -11.21
N LEU A 99 6.22 -11.57 -10.15
CA LEU A 99 5.80 -10.17 -10.00
C LEU A 99 6.29 -9.30 -11.17
N LEU A 100 7.54 -9.47 -11.56
CA LEU A 100 8.12 -8.75 -12.69
C LEU A 100 7.41 -9.08 -14.00
N LEU A 101 7.11 -10.35 -14.25
CA LEU A 101 6.40 -10.79 -15.44
C LEU A 101 4.95 -10.26 -15.46
N ALA A 102 4.25 -10.34 -14.32
CA ALA A 102 2.90 -9.80 -14.17
C ALA A 102 2.87 -8.29 -14.41
N ALA A 103 3.82 -7.54 -13.83
CA ALA A 103 3.93 -6.09 -14.01
C ALA A 103 4.19 -5.70 -15.48
N LYS A 104 5.15 -6.35 -16.14
CA LYS A 104 5.46 -6.12 -17.56
C LYS A 104 4.24 -6.41 -18.45
N SER A 105 3.54 -7.50 -18.19
CA SER A 105 2.32 -7.87 -18.94
C SER A 105 1.18 -6.89 -18.71
N THR A 106 1.04 -6.38 -17.48
CA THR A 106 0.06 -5.34 -17.14
C THR A 106 0.38 -4.04 -17.90
N LEU A 107 1.64 -3.59 -17.91
CA LEU A 107 2.07 -2.40 -18.65
C LEU A 107 1.80 -2.55 -20.16
N ASP A 108 2.16 -3.68 -20.77
CA ASP A 108 1.90 -3.92 -22.18
C ASP A 108 0.38 -3.89 -22.48
N THR A 109 -0.43 -4.46 -21.61
CA THR A 109 -1.89 -4.44 -21.76
C THR A 109 -2.47 -3.05 -21.59
N LEU A 110 -2.02 -2.26 -20.60
CA LEU A 110 -2.45 -0.87 -20.40
C LEU A 110 -2.24 -0.01 -21.64
N LYS A 111 -1.13 -0.19 -22.37
CA LYS A 111 -0.86 0.54 -23.63
C LYS A 111 -1.87 0.27 -24.73
N THR A 112 -2.55 -0.85 -24.70
CA THR A 112 -3.60 -1.19 -25.69
C THR A 112 -4.97 -0.66 -25.33
N LYS A 113 -5.14 -0.19 -24.10
CA LYS A 113 -6.42 0.32 -23.60
C LYS A 113 -6.69 1.74 -24.07
N GLN A 114 -7.94 2.01 -24.34
CA GLN A 114 -8.40 3.38 -24.62
C GLN A 114 -8.48 4.17 -23.32
N SER A 115 -8.00 5.42 -23.35
CA SER A 115 -8.16 6.38 -22.26
C SER A 115 -9.50 7.11 -22.39
N HIS A 116 -10.13 7.37 -21.24
CA HIS A 116 -11.41 8.08 -21.14
C HIS A 116 -11.29 9.20 -20.09
N PRO A 117 -12.08 10.27 -20.21
CA PRO A 117 -12.28 11.18 -19.08
C PRO A 117 -12.74 10.38 -17.87
N PHE A 118 -12.28 10.79 -16.69
CA PHE A 118 -12.64 10.12 -15.45
C PHE A 118 -13.22 11.09 -14.44
N LYS A 119 -14.00 10.53 -13.52
CA LYS A 119 -14.46 11.22 -12.32
C LYS A 119 -13.92 10.49 -11.10
N PHE A 120 -13.83 11.18 -9.99
CA PHE A 120 -13.41 10.57 -8.75
C PHE A 120 -14.23 11.06 -7.55
N GLY A 121 -14.33 10.19 -6.56
CA GLY A 121 -14.86 10.51 -5.24
C GLY A 121 -14.00 9.85 -4.17
N PHE A 122 -13.94 10.46 -3.00
CA PHE A 122 -13.11 9.97 -1.89
C PHE A 122 -13.88 10.01 -0.58
N ALA A 123 -13.67 8.96 0.23
CA ALA A 123 -14.16 8.91 1.60
C ALA A 123 -13.12 8.25 2.50
N ASN A 124 -13.05 8.71 3.74
CA ASN A 124 -12.21 8.16 4.79
C ASN A 124 -13.02 7.93 6.07
N SER A 125 -12.39 7.27 7.02
CA SER A 125 -12.99 6.90 8.31
C SER A 125 -12.91 7.98 9.39
N GLU A 126 -12.62 9.24 9.05
CA GLU A 126 -12.45 10.34 10.02
C GLU A 126 -13.64 10.50 10.99
N ASN A 127 -14.85 10.18 10.52
CA ASN A 127 -16.08 10.24 11.32
C ASN A 127 -16.67 8.85 11.63
N MET A 128 -15.83 7.82 11.63
CA MET A 128 -16.19 6.45 12.02
C MET A 128 -15.53 6.12 13.35
N GLU A 129 -16.27 5.49 14.23
CA GLU A 129 -15.69 4.91 15.44
C GLU A 129 -15.06 3.56 15.06
N LEU A 130 -13.77 3.60 14.70
CA LEU A 130 -12.97 2.40 14.54
C LEU A 130 -12.52 1.93 15.92
N THR A 131 -13.03 0.80 16.35
CA THR A 131 -12.87 0.32 17.74
C THR A 131 -11.57 -0.45 17.95
N GLU A 132 -10.89 -0.83 16.88
CA GLU A 132 -9.79 -1.79 16.95
C GLU A 132 -8.42 -1.13 16.74
N ASN A 133 -7.44 -1.62 17.49
CA ASN A 133 -6.09 -1.06 17.55
C ASN A 133 -5.11 -1.65 16.53
N ASP A 134 -5.59 -2.30 15.49
CA ASP A 134 -4.81 -2.73 14.32
C ASP A 134 -4.87 -1.72 13.15
N ILE A 135 -5.59 -0.60 13.37
CA ILE A 135 -5.66 0.54 12.46
C ILE A 135 -5.04 1.75 13.16
N ALA A 136 -4.08 2.41 12.52
CA ALA A 136 -3.42 3.61 13.04
C ALA A 136 -4.27 4.88 12.82
N GLY A 137 -3.73 6.03 13.24
CA GLY A 137 -4.48 7.28 13.30
C GLY A 137 -4.98 7.83 11.96
N GLY A 138 -4.41 7.39 10.83
CA GLY A 138 -4.90 7.73 9.49
C GLY A 138 -6.17 6.98 9.07
N GLY A 139 -6.54 5.92 9.80
CA GLY A 139 -7.76 5.16 9.56
C GLY A 139 -7.75 4.36 8.27
N ILE A 140 -8.93 4.24 7.67
CA ILE A 140 -9.12 3.59 6.37
C ILE A 140 -9.75 4.56 5.37
N ALA A 141 -9.51 4.34 4.09
CA ALA A 141 -10.03 5.19 3.03
C ALA A 141 -10.37 4.41 1.76
N VAL A 142 -11.29 4.96 0.97
CA VAL A 142 -11.66 4.43 -0.34
C VAL A 142 -11.68 5.58 -1.36
N LEU A 143 -11.02 5.36 -2.48
CA LEU A 143 -11.12 6.15 -3.69
C LEU A 143 -12.04 5.42 -4.67
N CYS A 144 -13.05 6.13 -5.18
CA CYS A 144 -13.90 5.69 -6.29
C CYS A 144 -13.44 6.41 -7.57
N LEU A 145 -13.23 5.66 -8.64
CA LEU A 145 -12.98 6.18 -9.98
C LEU A 145 -14.13 5.75 -10.90
N GLU A 146 -14.76 6.70 -11.57
CA GLU A 146 -15.73 6.43 -12.64
C GLU A 146 -15.04 6.67 -13.99
N ILE A 147 -14.85 5.60 -14.75
CA ILE A 147 -14.17 5.59 -16.05
C ILE A 147 -15.10 4.88 -17.04
N ASN A 148 -15.42 5.51 -18.16
CA ASN A 148 -16.29 4.92 -19.17
C ASN A 148 -17.64 4.39 -18.58
N ASN A 149 -18.25 5.17 -17.68
CA ASN A 149 -19.50 4.83 -16.96
C ASN A 149 -19.44 3.57 -16.07
N LYS A 150 -18.24 3.09 -15.75
CA LYS A 150 -18.03 2.02 -14.78
C LYS A 150 -17.31 2.56 -13.56
N LYS A 151 -17.60 1.99 -12.40
CA LYS A 151 -17.01 2.40 -11.13
C LYS A 151 -16.02 1.36 -10.64
N TYR A 152 -14.87 1.85 -10.21
CA TYR A 152 -13.75 1.08 -9.71
C TYR A 152 -13.31 1.66 -8.37
N PHE A 153 -12.91 0.80 -7.45
CA PHE A 153 -12.56 1.23 -6.11
C PHE A 153 -11.13 0.84 -5.78
N LEU A 154 -10.46 1.70 -5.00
CA LEU A 154 -9.16 1.46 -4.40
C LEU A 154 -9.28 1.66 -2.90
N GLY A 155 -8.89 0.67 -2.13
CA GLY A 155 -8.87 0.71 -0.67
C GLY A 155 -7.48 1.00 -0.12
N TRP A 156 -7.42 1.70 1.02
CA TRP A 156 -6.20 1.96 1.75
C TRP A 156 -6.44 1.89 3.26
N ALA A 157 -5.43 1.46 4.01
CA ALA A 157 -5.43 1.48 5.47
C ALA A 157 -4.12 2.06 6.02
N ASP A 158 -4.22 2.89 7.03
CA ASP A 158 -3.08 3.22 7.89
C ASP A 158 -2.89 2.10 8.90
N ALA A 159 -2.16 1.09 8.50
CA ALA A 159 -1.90 -0.11 9.29
C ALA A 159 -0.55 -0.72 8.87
N ASN A 160 0.04 -1.54 9.74
CA ASN A 160 1.06 -2.46 9.30
C ASN A 160 0.38 -3.56 8.47
N ASN A 161 1.10 -4.19 7.58
CA ASN A 161 0.65 -5.27 6.72
C ASN A 161 -0.76 -5.85 7.02
N MET A 162 -1.25 -6.81 6.29
CA MET A 162 -2.60 -7.35 6.41
C MET A 162 -2.55 -8.85 6.72
N GLU A 163 -3.43 -9.33 7.58
CA GLU A 163 -3.59 -10.77 7.85
C GLU A 163 -4.05 -11.48 6.58
N ASN A 164 -3.48 -12.68 6.35
CA ASN A 164 -3.74 -13.44 5.14
C ASN A 164 -5.22 -13.78 4.96
N GLY A 165 -5.77 -13.54 3.77
CA GLY A 165 -7.17 -13.77 3.42
C GLY A 165 -8.11 -12.59 3.70
N VAL A 166 -7.67 -11.57 4.41
CA VAL A 166 -8.47 -10.35 4.65
C VAL A 166 -8.75 -9.63 3.34
N ARG A 167 -7.70 -9.41 2.53
CA ARG A 167 -7.84 -8.81 1.19
C ARG A 167 -8.88 -9.55 0.34
N GLU A 168 -8.77 -10.88 0.26
CA GLU A 168 -9.65 -11.72 -0.53
C GLU A 168 -11.11 -11.62 -0.06
N THR A 169 -11.30 -11.54 1.26
CA THR A 169 -12.63 -11.37 1.85
C THR A 169 -13.25 -10.03 1.45
N ILE A 170 -12.49 -8.95 1.51
CA ILE A 170 -12.95 -7.61 1.12
C ILE A 170 -13.22 -7.56 -0.39
N VAL A 171 -12.29 -8.04 -1.23
CA VAL A 171 -12.48 -8.10 -2.70
C VAL A 171 -13.74 -8.88 -3.07
N LYS A 172 -13.94 -10.05 -2.43
CA LYS A 172 -15.13 -10.86 -2.63
C LYS A 172 -16.41 -10.11 -2.23
N HIS A 173 -16.39 -9.42 -1.09
CA HIS A 173 -17.54 -8.66 -0.62
C HIS A 173 -17.95 -7.56 -1.62
N PHE A 174 -16.98 -6.85 -2.21
CA PHE A 174 -17.25 -5.88 -3.27
C PHE A 174 -17.86 -6.56 -4.49
N ALA A 175 -17.29 -7.68 -4.96
CA ALA A 175 -17.79 -8.43 -6.12
C ALA A 175 -19.21 -8.97 -5.89
N ASP A 176 -19.49 -9.51 -4.72
CA ASP A 176 -20.84 -10.02 -4.35
C ASP A 176 -21.89 -8.90 -4.37
N ASN A 177 -21.48 -7.63 -4.18
CA ASN A 177 -22.32 -6.44 -4.27
C ASN A 177 -22.26 -5.73 -5.64
N GLY A 178 -21.72 -6.37 -6.67
CA GLY A 178 -21.66 -5.85 -8.03
C GLY A 178 -20.67 -4.70 -8.23
N SER A 179 -19.67 -4.58 -7.35
CA SER A 179 -18.63 -3.53 -7.36
C SER A 179 -17.26 -4.14 -7.62
N GLU A 180 -16.36 -3.40 -8.27
CA GLU A 180 -15.01 -3.84 -8.57
C GLU A 180 -13.98 -3.09 -7.70
N LEU A 181 -13.37 -3.80 -6.75
CA LEU A 181 -12.23 -3.33 -5.99
C LEU A 181 -10.94 -3.71 -6.74
N ILE A 182 -10.24 -2.71 -7.27
CA ILE A 182 -8.99 -2.89 -8.04
C ILE A 182 -7.93 -3.50 -7.14
N GLU A 183 -7.72 -2.85 -5.98
CA GLU A 183 -6.77 -3.30 -4.97
C GLU A 183 -7.06 -2.64 -3.63
N ILE A 184 -6.49 -3.24 -2.58
CA ILE A 184 -6.41 -2.67 -1.23
C ILE A 184 -4.97 -2.78 -0.74
N CYS A 185 -4.45 -1.72 -0.16
CA CYS A 185 -3.09 -1.67 0.37
C CYS A 185 -3.05 -1.07 1.77
N THR A 186 -1.97 -1.32 2.49
CA THR A 186 -1.66 -0.68 3.76
C THR A 186 -0.50 0.29 3.61
N SER A 187 -0.33 1.16 4.60
CA SER A 187 0.78 2.12 4.67
C SER A 187 2.08 1.51 5.20
N ASP A 188 2.07 0.25 5.60
CA ASP A 188 3.15 -0.41 6.34
C ASP A 188 3.60 0.37 7.59
N THR A 189 2.66 1.05 8.24
CA THR A 189 2.93 1.78 9.46
C THR A 189 3.16 0.82 10.62
N HIS A 190 4.34 0.85 11.21
CA HIS A 190 4.68 0.09 12.43
C HIS A 190 4.02 0.72 13.65
N TYR A 191 2.69 0.79 13.62
CA TYR A 191 1.89 1.31 14.71
C TYR A 191 1.88 0.32 15.87
N THR A 192 2.38 0.75 17.01
CA THR A 192 2.27 0.00 18.26
C THR A 192 1.11 0.53 19.07
N ALA A 193 -0.01 -0.19 19.08
CA ALA A 193 -1.01 0.06 20.11
C ALA A 193 -0.44 -0.26 21.49
N SER A 194 -0.67 0.61 22.46
CA SER A 194 -0.28 0.37 23.83
C SER A 194 -0.92 -0.94 24.32
N GLY A 195 -0.13 -2.01 24.44
CA GLY A 195 -0.62 -3.32 24.86
C GLY A 195 -0.43 -4.47 23.89
N ALA A 196 0.07 -4.24 22.67
CA ALA A 196 0.46 -5.32 21.77
C ALA A 196 1.60 -6.15 22.42
N ARG A 197 1.28 -7.36 22.87
CA ARG A 197 2.22 -8.26 23.56
C ARG A 197 2.67 -9.42 22.69
N ASN A 198 2.66 -9.23 21.36
CA ASN A 198 3.17 -10.23 20.44
C ASN A 198 4.66 -10.01 20.13
N ARG A 199 5.29 -10.96 19.44
CA ARG A 199 6.71 -10.88 19.08
C ARG A 199 7.04 -9.74 18.12
N ASN A 200 6.07 -9.29 17.35
CA ASN A 200 6.24 -8.26 16.33
C ASN A 200 6.10 -6.84 16.92
N GLY A 201 5.49 -6.70 18.10
CA GLY A 201 5.26 -5.40 18.74
C GLY A 201 4.14 -4.56 18.10
N TYR A 202 3.39 -5.13 17.15
CA TYR A 202 2.24 -4.50 16.49
C TYR A 202 1.20 -5.57 16.10
N HIS A 203 0.00 -5.14 15.74
CA HIS A 203 -1.01 -5.99 15.13
C HIS A 203 -1.16 -5.63 13.66
N GLN A 204 -1.14 -6.63 12.80
CA GLN A 204 -1.51 -6.47 11.40
C GLN A 204 -3.02 -6.29 11.25
N LEU A 205 -3.43 -5.59 10.20
CA LEU A 205 -4.84 -5.34 9.88
C LEU A 205 -5.59 -6.68 9.71
N GLY A 206 -6.70 -6.82 10.40
CA GLY A 206 -7.54 -8.02 10.35
C GLY A 206 -7.34 -8.99 11.54
N VAL A 207 -6.37 -8.74 12.41
CA VAL A 207 -6.18 -9.54 13.64
C VAL A 207 -7.22 -9.16 14.70
N LEU A 208 -7.42 -7.88 14.91
CA LEU A 208 -8.42 -7.33 15.86
C LEU A 208 -9.70 -6.97 15.11
N SER A 209 -9.62 -6.13 14.09
CA SER A 209 -10.72 -5.85 13.16
C SER A 209 -11.03 -7.08 12.32
N LYS A 210 -12.20 -7.66 12.48
CA LYS A 210 -12.51 -8.92 11.80
C LYS A 210 -12.79 -8.70 10.30
N PRO A 211 -12.42 -9.65 9.41
CA PRO A 211 -12.60 -9.49 7.97
C PRO A 211 -14.02 -9.12 7.51
N PRO A 212 -15.12 -9.67 8.08
CA PRO A 212 -16.46 -9.22 7.72
C PRO A 212 -16.77 -7.78 8.12
N GLU A 213 -16.27 -7.33 9.27
CA GLU A 213 -16.42 -5.95 9.75
C GLU A 213 -15.65 -4.97 8.87
N LEU A 214 -14.37 -5.28 8.57
CA LEU A 214 -13.57 -4.54 7.61
C LEU A 214 -14.26 -4.44 6.24
N SER A 215 -14.81 -5.55 5.74
CA SER A 215 -15.52 -5.57 4.47
C SER A 215 -16.70 -4.59 4.46
N ASN A 216 -17.48 -4.55 5.54
CA ASN A 216 -18.60 -3.61 5.67
C ASN A 216 -18.10 -2.15 5.73
N TRP A 217 -17.07 -1.87 6.53
CA TRP A 217 -16.51 -0.51 6.63
C TRP A 217 -15.99 0.01 5.29
N TYR A 218 -15.25 -0.83 4.55
CA TYR A 218 -14.77 -0.45 3.22
C TYR A 218 -15.91 -0.26 2.23
N PHE A 219 -16.95 -1.08 2.28
CA PHE A 219 -18.09 -0.96 1.39
C PHE A 219 -18.93 0.29 1.70
N ASP A 220 -19.15 0.61 2.98
CA ASP A 220 -19.80 1.86 3.40
C ASP A 220 -19.01 3.10 2.94
N LEU A 221 -17.67 3.05 3.03
CA LEU A 221 -16.83 4.11 2.50
C LEU A 221 -16.89 4.19 0.98
N ALA A 222 -16.99 3.06 0.28
CA ALA A 222 -17.16 3.03 -1.16
C ALA A 222 -18.45 3.73 -1.59
N GLN A 223 -19.56 3.49 -0.92
CA GLN A 223 -20.83 4.17 -1.17
C GLN A 223 -20.74 5.69 -0.88
N LYS A 224 -20.05 6.07 0.20
CA LYS A 224 -19.80 7.47 0.52
C LYS A 224 -18.89 8.14 -0.51
N ALA A 225 -17.86 7.46 -1.00
CA ALA A 225 -16.97 7.95 -2.05
C ALA A 225 -17.75 8.13 -3.38
N GLU A 226 -18.57 7.14 -3.72
CA GLU A 226 -19.44 7.19 -4.90
C GLU A 226 -20.39 8.40 -4.87
N SER A 227 -20.98 8.70 -3.72
CA SER A 227 -21.88 9.86 -3.57
C SER A 227 -21.20 11.23 -3.74
N LYS A 228 -19.86 11.26 -3.72
CA LYS A 228 -19.03 12.47 -3.83
C LYS A 228 -18.31 12.58 -5.18
N ILE A 229 -18.72 11.78 -6.16
CA ILE A 229 -18.07 11.77 -7.48
C ILE A 229 -18.18 13.14 -8.15
N LYS A 230 -17.06 13.63 -8.66
CA LYS A 230 -16.90 14.85 -9.45
C LYS A 230 -15.89 14.66 -10.57
N GLU A 231 -15.88 15.56 -11.54
CA GLU A 231 -14.89 15.56 -12.62
C GLU A 231 -13.47 15.48 -12.08
N GLY A 232 -12.65 14.59 -12.69
CA GLY A 232 -11.32 14.26 -12.26
C GLY A 232 -10.24 14.88 -13.12
N SER A 233 -9.16 15.30 -12.48
CA SER A 233 -7.87 15.57 -13.10
C SER A 233 -6.77 15.02 -12.20
N PHE A 234 -5.62 14.75 -12.79
CA PHE A 234 -4.45 14.31 -12.05
C PHE A 234 -3.27 15.23 -12.33
N GLU A 235 -2.37 15.29 -11.38
CA GLU A 235 -1.06 15.92 -11.49
C GLU A 235 -0.01 14.99 -10.92
N VAL A 236 1.13 14.90 -11.60
CA VAL A 236 2.29 14.14 -11.13
C VAL A 236 3.32 15.11 -10.58
N LEU A 237 3.60 14.98 -9.31
CA LEU A 237 4.62 15.74 -8.60
C LEU A 237 5.76 14.81 -8.23
N GLU A 238 6.98 15.18 -8.59
CA GLU A 238 8.18 14.46 -8.20
C GLU A 238 9.16 15.43 -7.53
N HIS A 239 9.67 15.00 -6.39
CA HIS A 239 10.69 15.77 -5.68
C HIS A 239 11.73 14.82 -5.09
N GLN A 240 13.01 15.17 -5.28
CA GLN A 240 14.10 14.44 -4.67
C GLN A 240 14.60 15.18 -3.43
N THR A 241 14.72 14.48 -2.33
CA THR A 241 15.27 15.03 -1.09
C THR A 241 16.29 14.08 -0.48
N ASN A 242 17.25 14.65 0.25
CA ASN A 242 18.22 13.88 1.00
C ASN A 242 17.74 13.74 2.45
N VAL A 243 17.55 12.51 2.90
CA VAL A 243 17.21 12.20 4.28
C VAL A 243 18.38 11.48 4.96
N LYS A 244 18.63 11.80 6.24
CA LYS A 244 19.57 11.04 7.05
C LYS A 244 18.86 9.81 7.58
N VAL A 245 19.40 8.65 7.25
CA VAL A 245 18.90 7.36 7.75
C VAL A 245 19.95 6.73 8.66
N MET A 246 19.49 5.96 9.64
CA MET A 246 20.38 5.16 10.46
C MET A 246 20.86 3.98 9.60
N GLY A 247 22.17 3.93 9.33
CA GLY A 247 22.74 2.85 8.54
C GLY A 247 22.69 1.50 9.28
N PRO A 248 22.76 0.38 8.54
CA PRO A 248 22.65 -0.96 9.11
C PRO A 248 23.71 -1.26 10.18
N THR A 249 24.91 -0.69 10.06
CA THR A 249 25.99 -0.83 11.07
C THR A 249 25.59 -0.19 12.39
N ILE A 250 25.08 1.06 12.35
CA ILE A 250 24.65 1.78 13.56
C ILE A 250 23.48 1.07 14.21
N PHE A 251 22.52 0.59 13.41
CA PHE A 251 21.37 -0.17 13.90
C PHE A 251 21.81 -1.46 14.60
N SER A 252 22.74 -2.22 13.99
CA SER A 252 23.30 -3.44 14.58
C SER A 252 24.07 -3.18 15.88
N GLU A 253 24.85 -2.10 15.94
CA GLU A 253 25.58 -1.71 17.16
C GLU A 253 24.63 -1.27 18.27
N TYR A 254 23.59 -0.51 17.94
CA TYR A 254 22.54 -0.12 18.89
C TYR A 254 21.81 -1.33 19.47
N SER A 255 21.43 -2.27 18.63
CA SER A 255 20.80 -3.52 19.06
C SER A 255 21.69 -4.32 20.02
N LYS A 256 22.99 -4.48 19.70
CA LYS A 256 23.97 -5.15 20.58
C LYS A 256 24.12 -4.45 21.94
N ILE A 257 24.12 -3.11 21.94
CA ILE A 257 24.22 -2.33 23.17
C ILE A 257 22.95 -2.52 24.01
N MET A 258 21.77 -2.51 23.40
CA MET A 258 20.50 -2.77 24.08
C MET A 258 20.48 -4.16 24.71
N ASP A 259 20.85 -5.20 23.98
CA ASP A 259 20.94 -6.56 24.49
C ASP A 259 21.90 -6.70 25.67
N LYS A 260 23.06 -6.06 25.57
CA LYS A 260 24.05 -6.03 26.65
C LYS A 260 23.51 -5.30 27.89
N THR A 261 22.83 -4.19 27.71
CA THR A 261 22.23 -3.41 28.78
C THR A 261 21.12 -4.23 29.48
N MET A 262 20.24 -4.85 28.71
CA MET A 262 19.19 -5.72 29.25
C MET A 262 19.76 -6.89 30.07
N ASN A 263 20.84 -7.52 29.59
CA ASN A 263 21.51 -8.60 30.33
C ASN A 263 22.12 -8.10 31.63
N ILE A 264 22.80 -6.95 31.63
CA ILE A 264 23.34 -6.35 32.85
C ILE A 264 22.20 -6.04 33.86
N THR A 265 21.11 -5.44 33.39
CA THR A 265 19.94 -5.14 34.22
C THR A 265 19.34 -6.41 34.85
N LYS A 266 19.23 -7.50 34.09
CA LYS A 266 18.79 -8.80 34.61
C LYS A 266 19.72 -9.33 35.71
N TYR A 267 21.03 -9.24 35.54
CA TYR A 267 21.98 -9.67 36.55
C TYR A 267 21.91 -8.81 37.80
N CYS A 268 21.74 -7.50 37.68
CA CYS A 268 21.56 -6.61 38.83
C CYS A 268 20.28 -6.94 39.61
N LEU A 269 19.17 -7.17 38.89
CA LEU A 269 17.88 -7.55 39.53
C LEU A 269 17.95 -8.91 40.25
N ILE A 270 18.70 -9.87 39.69
CA ILE A 270 18.89 -11.19 40.34
C ILE A 270 19.77 -11.03 41.58
N ALA A 271 20.81 -10.22 41.52
CA ALA A 271 21.68 -9.95 42.67
C ALA A 271 20.92 -9.22 43.80
N ASP A 272 20.07 -8.25 43.47
CA ASP A 272 19.22 -7.55 44.46
C ASP A 272 18.16 -8.47 45.09
N ALA A 273 17.60 -9.42 44.32
CA ALA A 273 16.61 -10.37 44.84
C ALA A 273 17.23 -11.52 45.62
N GLY A 274 18.53 -11.69 45.60
CA GLY A 274 19.29 -12.71 46.33
C GLY A 274 19.92 -12.23 47.64
N LEU A 275 19.73 -10.96 47.99
CA LEU A 275 20.07 -10.35 49.27
C LEU A 275 18.82 -10.29 50.18
#